data_04208c97d82053ee87d2a435b5cd0fa5
#
_entry.id   04208c97d82053ee87d2a435b5cd0fa5
#
_cell.length_a   1.000
_cell.length_b   1.000
_cell.length_c   1.000
_cell.angle_alpha   90.00
_cell.angle_beta   90.00
_cell.angle_gamma   90.00
#
_symmetry.space_group_name_H-M   'P 1'
#
loop_
_entity.id
_entity.type
_entity.pdbx_description
1 polymer ?
#
loop_
_entity_poly.entity_id
_entity_poly.type
_entity_poly.pdbx_seq_one_letter_code
_entity_poly.pdbx_strand_id
1 'polypeptide(L)'
;MLTSSEHFFDHTAHTYMEAVSEDLGMRVYPGFSAEMEELYSPAGQHNLEAWARDFLRVVHQDAPLERRTVPVSWEPPHYAPQLGAPTAKTGTRTITVVTDLDEDDSNLAHMIEAFRHHAAHPVDVLNLREIGMKGSCLGCLRCIYDGTCVYKDGFAEAFDQRIQTADVLVFAGTLRHRYLGSVFKTYFDRNFRNGHRPILHGKPMGWLLSGPLRQLPNMRRILEAKNEVQRSPRLGIVTDEQRDEAAITAHIVELASAVDRWAEEPWIRPASFLGVGGRKIFRDLMYAMRGLVRADHLYYRREGLYDFPQQDHKRTLFNWAMAAMMSLPWTRRWLMEEMSKLKVMGLRKIVDQKGPAAGEPAS
;
A
#
# COMPACT_ATOMS: atom_id res chain seq x y z
N MET A 1 6.28 17.89 15.31
CA MET A 1 5.24 16.86 15.48
C MET A 1 5.74 15.79 16.42
N LEU A 2 4.89 15.34 17.34
CA LEU A 2 5.19 14.24 18.26
C LEU A 2 4.18 13.13 18.00
N THR A 3 4.65 11.90 17.80
CA THR A 3 3.81 10.72 17.62
C THR A 3 4.29 9.55 18.45
N SER A 4 3.37 8.63 18.72
CA SER A 4 3.65 7.32 19.26
C SER A 4 2.90 6.30 18.39
N SER A 5 3.57 5.24 17.96
CA SER A 5 3.01 4.26 17.04
C SER A 5 3.64 2.88 17.23
N GLU A 6 3.08 1.88 16.57
CA GLU A 6 3.66 0.54 16.42
C GLU A 6 4.66 0.48 15.25
N HIS A 7 5.36 1.58 14.96
CA HIS A 7 6.40 1.72 13.92
C HIS A 7 6.00 1.28 12.51
N PHE A 8 4.73 1.46 12.14
CA PHE A 8 4.27 1.10 10.80
C PHE A 8 3.78 2.32 10.03
N PHE A 9 4.58 2.79 9.06
CA PHE A 9 4.31 3.95 8.20
C PHE A 9 4.14 5.32 8.89
N ASP A 10 4.51 5.49 10.12
CA ASP A 10 4.43 6.78 10.80
C ASP A 10 5.34 7.85 10.17
N HIS A 11 6.48 7.45 9.57
CA HIS A 11 7.34 8.36 8.80
C HIS A 11 6.59 9.04 7.64
N THR A 12 5.62 8.38 7.00
CA THR A 12 4.80 9.01 5.96
C THR A 12 3.84 10.03 6.54
N ALA A 13 3.34 9.81 7.77
CA ALA A 13 2.52 10.79 8.48
C ALA A 13 3.34 12.02 8.87
N HIS A 14 4.57 11.84 9.37
CA HIS A 14 5.49 12.94 9.65
C HIS A 14 5.77 13.76 8.40
N THR A 15 6.20 13.11 7.32
CA THR A 15 6.49 13.79 6.03
C THR A 15 5.27 14.55 5.50
N TYR A 16 4.07 13.99 5.63
CA TYR A 16 2.84 14.66 5.22
C TYR A 16 2.58 15.93 6.04
N MET A 17 2.65 15.83 7.37
CA MET A 17 2.40 16.97 8.27
C MET A 17 3.47 18.06 8.13
N GLU A 18 4.74 17.66 7.95
CA GLU A 18 5.84 18.60 7.65
C GLU A 18 5.52 19.38 6.37
N ALA A 19 5.19 18.69 5.30
CA ALA A 19 4.90 19.31 4.01
C ALA A 19 3.69 20.27 4.05
N VAL A 20 2.60 19.85 4.70
CA VAL A 20 1.41 20.71 4.85
C VAL A 20 1.72 21.93 5.74
N SER A 21 2.49 21.76 6.80
CA SER A 21 2.91 22.88 7.66
C SER A 21 3.76 23.90 6.90
N GLU A 22 4.69 23.42 6.05
CA GLU A 22 5.50 24.29 5.19
C GLU A 22 4.65 25.01 4.13
N ASP A 23 3.62 24.38 3.57
CA ASP A 23 2.67 25.03 2.65
C ASP A 23 1.89 26.15 3.34
N LEU A 24 1.63 26.00 4.65
CA LEU A 24 1.00 27.04 5.48
C LEU A 24 2.00 28.13 5.94
N GLY A 25 3.24 28.08 5.48
CA GLY A 25 4.29 29.06 5.81
C GLY A 25 4.96 28.84 7.16
N MET A 26 4.75 27.69 7.80
CA MET A 26 5.40 27.36 9.06
C MET A 26 6.82 26.87 8.83
N ARG A 27 7.71 27.15 9.79
CA ARG A 27 9.01 26.49 9.89
C ARG A 27 8.84 25.18 10.65
N VAL A 28 9.40 24.10 10.13
CA VAL A 28 9.16 22.75 10.67
C VAL A 28 10.44 22.21 11.28
N TYR A 29 10.41 21.95 12.59
CA TYR A 29 11.44 21.19 13.29
C TYR A 29 11.16 19.68 13.13
N PRO A 30 12.18 18.82 12.95
CA PRO A 30 12.01 17.38 12.81
C PRO A 30 11.13 16.78 13.91
N GLY A 31 10.16 15.95 13.50
CA GLY A 31 9.26 15.30 14.43
C GLY A 31 9.98 14.25 15.30
N PHE A 32 9.37 13.90 16.42
CA PHE A 32 9.76 12.78 17.27
C PHE A 32 8.74 11.66 17.13
N SER A 33 9.21 10.46 16.80
CA SER A 33 8.40 9.26 16.76
C SER A 33 8.96 8.24 17.73
N ALA A 34 8.12 7.78 18.65
CA ALA A 34 8.47 6.74 19.60
C ALA A 34 7.56 5.53 19.41
N GLU A 35 8.12 4.33 19.61
CA GLU A 35 7.31 3.15 19.84
C GLU A 35 6.57 3.34 21.18
N MET A 36 5.33 2.83 21.25
CA MET A 36 4.43 3.16 22.38
C MET A 36 5.03 2.75 23.72
N GLU A 37 5.64 1.57 23.82
CA GLU A 37 6.21 1.05 25.05
C GLU A 37 7.57 1.66 25.37
N GLU A 38 8.28 2.22 24.39
CA GLU A 38 9.57 2.87 24.57
C GLU A 38 9.50 4.02 25.58
N LEU A 39 8.38 4.75 25.57
CA LEU A 39 8.13 5.88 26.48
C LEU A 39 7.92 5.47 27.94
N TYR A 40 7.69 4.19 28.23
CA TYR A 40 7.64 3.70 29.61
C TYR A 40 9.04 3.49 30.21
N SER A 41 10.07 3.43 29.38
CA SER A 41 11.44 3.27 29.83
C SER A 41 12.10 4.60 30.20
N PRO A 42 13.03 4.63 31.18
CA PRO A 42 13.82 5.82 31.48
C PRO A 42 14.61 6.34 30.27
N ALA A 43 15.09 5.45 29.40
CA ALA A 43 15.82 5.82 28.18
C ALA A 43 14.91 6.52 27.18
N GLY A 44 13.70 6.01 26.92
CA GLY A 44 12.74 6.64 26.03
C GLY A 44 12.26 8.01 26.54
N GLN A 45 12.05 8.14 27.86
CA GLN A 45 11.75 9.43 28.48
C GLN A 45 12.89 10.43 28.32
N HIS A 46 14.14 9.99 28.54
CA HIS A 46 15.32 10.82 28.32
C HIS A 46 15.43 11.31 26.87
N ASN A 47 15.17 10.42 25.89
CA ASN A 47 15.20 10.77 24.47
C ASN A 47 14.13 11.82 24.13
N LEU A 48 12.91 11.66 24.65
CA LEU A 48 11.84 12.65 24.47
C LEU A 48 12.21 14.00 25.07
N GLU A 49 12.76 14.00 26.29
CA GLU A 49 13.21 15.24 26.93
C GLU A 49 14.36 15.92 26.17
N ALA A 50 15.31 15.14 25.66
CA ALA A 50 16.42 15.66 24.84
C ALA A 50 15.90 16.32 23.57
N TRP A 51 15.00 15.66 22.86
CA TRP A 51 14.33 16.23 21.70
C TRP A 51 13.56 17.52 22.04
N ALA A 52 12.79 17.52 23.14
CA ALA A 52 12.02 18.69 23.56
C ALA A 52 12.92 19.89 23.94
N ARG A 53 14.04 19.65 24.62
CA ARG A 53 15.03 20.69 24.94
C ARG A 53 15.63 21.29 23.67
N ASP A 54 15.98 20.44 22.67
CA ASP A 54 16.54 20.96 21.41
C ASP A 54 15.50 21.75 20.60
N PHE A 55 14.26 21.25 20.55
CA PHE A 55 13.14 21.99 19.94
C PHE A 55 12.96 23.37 20.57
N LEU A 56 12.93 23.46 21.91
CA LEU A 56 12.78 24.73 22.62
C LEU A 56 13.98 25.65 22.38
N ARG A 57 15.21 25.11 22.33
CA ARG A 57 16.41 25.87 21.98
C ARG A 57 16.26 26.50 20.58
N VAL A 58 15.84 25.73 19.58
CA VAL A 58 15.63 26.20 18.20
C VAL A 58 14.57 27.32 18.17
N VAL A 59 13.48 27.18 18.92
CA VAL A 59 12.43 28.19 19.00
C VAL A 59 12.95 29.47 19.69
N HIS A 60 13.62 29.36 20.84
CA HIS A 60 14.12 30.52 21.58
C HIS A 60 15.25 31.28 20.87
N GLN A 61 16.09 30.58 20.12
CA GLN A 61 17.19 31.18 19.38
C GLN A 61 16.78 31.63 17.97
N ASP A 62 15.53 31.45 17.58
CA ASP A 62 15.05 31.66 16.21
C ASP A 62 15.98 31.03 15.16
N ALA A 63 16.48 29.81 15.46
CA ALA A 63 17.46 29.15 14.64
C ALA A 63 16.88 28.86 13.25
N PRO A 64 17.70 29.00 12.18
CA PRO A 64 17.25 28.73 10.82
C PRO A 64 16.91 27.24 10.66
N LEU A 65 15.77 26.97 9.99
CA LEU A 65 15.34 25.62 9.61
C LEU A 65 15.23 25.56 8.08
N GLU A 66 15.79 24.50 7.50
CA GLU A 66 15.70 24.26 6.07
C GLU A 66 14.28 23.84 5.70
N ARG A 67 13.76 24.42 4.63
CA ARG A 67 12.53 23.95 3.99
C ARG A 67 12.79 22.64 3.25
N ARG A 68 12.04 21.61 3.54
CA ARG A 68 12.24 20.25 3.03
C ARG A 68 11.39 19.90 1.82
N THR A 69 10.31 20.66 1.60
CA THR A 69 9.38 20.36 0.53
C THR A 69 9.25 21.53 -0.44
N VAL A 70 9.08 21.20 -1.71
CA VAL A 70 8.78 22.19 -2.75
C VAL A 70 7.30 22.53 -2.70
N PRO A 71 6.91 23.82 -2.82
CA PRO A 71 5.51 24.20 -2.97
C PRO A 71 4.87 23.48 -4.14
N VAL A 72 3.64 23.00 -3.94
CA VAL A 72 2.87 22.38 -5.02
C VAL A 72 2.30 23.48 -5.90
N SER A 73 2.61 23.41 -7.20
CA SER A 73 2.03 24.28 -8.22
C SER A 73 1.27 23.40 -9.22
N TRP A 74 -0.05 23.55 -9.25
CA TRP A 74 -0.91 22.73 -10.09
C TRP A 74 -2.09 23.55 -10.64
N GLU A 75 -2.21 23.52 -11.94
CA GLU A 75 -3.40 23.95 -12.67
C GLU A 75 -3.92 22.73 -13.42
N PRO A 76 -5.14 22.26 -13.16
CA PRO A 76 -5.71 21.11 -13.86
C PRO A 76 -5.73 21.35 -15.37
N PRO A 77 -5.30 20.39 -16.20
CA PRO A 77 -5.57 20.45 -17.62
C PRO A 77 -7.08 20.32 -17.87
N HIS A 78 -7.53 20.72 -19.03
CA HIS A 78 -8.87 20.34 -19.47
C HIS A 78 -8.77 18.94 -20.10
N TYR A 79 -9.48 17.95 -19.53
CA TYR A 79 -9.58 16.61 -20.06
C TYR A 79 -11.04 16.25 -20.32
N ALA A 80 -11.42 16.22 -21.59
CA ALA A 80 -12.78 15.87 -22.03
C ALA A 80 -12.71 15.10 -23.37
N PRO A 81 -12.20 13.85 -23.34
CA PRO A 81 -11.87 13.11 -24.55
C PRO A 81 -13.11 12.75 -25.36
N GLN A 82 -12.97 12.82 -26.68
CA GLN A 82 -13.95 12.26 -27.59
C GLN A 82 -13.78 10.74 -27.63
N LEU A 83 -14.65 10.04 -26.91
CA LEU A 83 -14.63 8.59 -26.88
C LEU A 83 -15.31 8.03 -28.13
N GLY A 84 -14.64 7.16 -28.87
CA GLY A 84 -15.19 6.46 -30.03
C GLY A 84 -16.25 5.42 -29.67
N ALA A 85 -16.32 4.33 -30.41
CA ALA A 85 -17.17 3.19 -30.02
C ALA A 85 -16.64 2.49 -28.77
N PRO A 86 -17.50 2.12 -27.80
CA PRO A 86 -17.08 1.46 -26.58
C PRO A 86 -16.54 0.05 -26.86
N THR A 87 -15.59 -0.39 -26.06
CA THR A 87 -15.13 -1.77 -26.06
C THR A 87 -16.29 -2.70 -25.69
N ALA A 88 -16.47 -3.77 -26.45
CA ALA A 88 -17.50 -4.75 -26.18
C ALA A 88 -17.27 -5.41 -24.80
N LYS A 89 -18.31 -5.48 -23.97
CA LYS A 89 -18.26 -6.10 -22.65
C LYS A 89 -18.35 -7.63 -22.79
N THR A 90 -17.25 -8.27 -23.12
CA THR A 90 -17.16 -9.72 -23.33
C THR A 90 -16.71 -10.49 -22.07
N GLY A 91 -16.04 -9.81 -21.15
CA GLY A 91 -15.57 -10.41 -19.90
C GLY A 91 -16.67 -10.52 -18.83
N THR A 92 -16.49 -11.45 -17.92
CA THR A 92 -17.46 -11.74 -16.84
C THR A 92 -16.95 -11.40 -15.45
N ARG A 93 -15.71 -10.93 -15.33
CA ARG A 93 -15.09 -10.53 -14.07
C ARG A 93 -15.65 -9.21 -13.58
N THR A 94 -15.65 -9.04 -12.27
CA THR A 94 -16.14 -7.82 -11.63
C THR A 94 -15.00 -6.86 -11.36
N ILE A 95 -15.05 -5.68 -11.97
CA ILE A 95 -14.13 -4.57 -11.70
C ILE A 95 -14.88 -3.54 -10.87
N THR A 96 -14.33 -3.15 -9.72
CA THR A 96 -14.90 -2.06 -8.93
C THR A 96 -13.99 -0.86 -8.94
N VAL A 97 -14.51 0.27 -9.44
CA VAL A 97 -13.90 1.60 -9.28
C VAL A 97 -14.40 2.18 -7.96
N VAL A 98 -13.49 2.43 -7.02
CA VAL A 98 -13.78 3.08 -5.75
C VAL A 98 -13.39 4.55 -5.87
N THR A 99 -14.33 5.46 -5.70
CA THR A 99 -14.10 6.90 -5.90
C THR A 99 -14.75 7.75 -4.80
N ASP A 100 -14.24 8.96 -4.60
CA ASP A 100 -14.89 10.03 -3.83
C ASP A 100 -15.31 11.20 -4.74
N LEU A 101 -15.65 10.87 -6.00
CA LEU A 101 -16.01 11.83 -7.03
C LEU A 101 -17.03 12.86 -6.52
N ASP A 102 -16.70 14.13 -6.74
CA ASP A 102 -17.53 15.29 -6.45
C ASP A 102 -18.01 15.94 -7.77
N GLU A 103 -19.02 16.79 -7.70
CA GLU A 103 -19.55 17.50 -8.86
C GLU A 103 -18.50 18.39 -9.54
N ASP A 104 -17.54 18.92 -8.78
CA ASP A 104 -16.46 19.77 -9.27
C ASP A 104 -15.28 18.99 -9.89
N ASP A 105 -15.24 17.66 -9.78
CA ASP A 105 -14.12 16.80 -10.22
C ASP A 105 -14.29 16.37 -11.71
N SER A 106 -14.48 17.30 -12.63
CA SER A 106 -14.78 17.00 -14.04
C SER A 106 -13.74 16.13 -14.72
N ASN A 107 -12.44 16.39 -14.53
CA ASN A 107 -11.37 15.57 -15.10
C ASN A 107 -11.44 14.13 -14.59
N LEU A 108 -11.60 13.94 -13.29
CA LEU A 108 -11.70 12.61 -12.69
C LEU A 108 -12.93 11.85 -13.23
N ALA A 109 -14.06 12.55 -13.38
CA ALA A 109 -15.27 11.97 -13.99
C ALA A 109 -15.01 11.46 -15.40
N HIS A 110 -14.38 12.28 -16.25
CA HIS A 110 -14.00 11.89 -17.60
C HIS A 110 -12.97 10.75 -17.64
N MET A 111 -12.01 10.72 -16.72
CA MET A 111 -11.05 9.62 -16.60
C MET A 111 -11.73 8.29 -16.23
N ILE A 112 -12.68 8.32 -15.29
CA ILE A 112 -13.48 7.14 -14.92
C ILE A 112 -14.33 6.68 -16.11
N GLU A 113 -14.96 7.60 -16.83
CA GLU A 113 -15.79 7.25 -18.00
C GLU A 113 -14.93 6.67 -19.12
N ALA A 114 -13.77 7.28 -19.42
CA ALA A 114 -12.82 6.73 -20.40
C ALA A 114 -12.36 5.33 -20.02
N PHE A 115 -12.06 5.09 -18.73
CA PHE A 115 -11.70 3.76 -18.24
C PHE A 115 -12.85 2.75 -18.45
N ARG A 116 -14.07 3.12 -18.05
CA ARG A 116 -15.27 2.28 -18.26
C ARG A 116 -15.51 1.97 -19.74
N HIS A 117 -15.28 2.96 -20.59
CA HIS A 117 -15.44 2.85 -22.04
C HIS A 117 -14.51 1.79 -22.64
N HIS A 118 -13.25 1.75 -22.19
CA HIS A 118 -12.21 0.88 -22.74
C HIS A 118 -12.06 -0.49 -22.05
N ALA A 119 -12.59 -0.69 -20.84
CA ALA A 119 -12.55 -1.99 -20.17
C ALA A 119 -13.46 -3.01 -20.86
N ALA A 120 -13.00 -4.24 -21.03
CA ALA A 120 -13.78 -5.34 -21.60
C ALA A 120 -14.70 -6.04 -20.59
N HIS A 121 -14.46 -5.86 -19.30
CA HIS A 121 -15.31 -6.38 -18.23
C HIS A 121 -16.34 -5.35 -17.75
N PRO A 122 -17.43 -5.79 -17.08
CA PRO A 122 -18.34 -4.89 -16.37
C PRO A 122 -17.61 -4.10 -15.29
N VAL A 123 -17.83 -2.79 -15.26
CA VAL A 123 -17.23 -1.89 -14.26
C VAL A 123 -18.33 -1.33 -13.37
N ASP A 124 -18.27 -1.68 -12.10
CA ASP A 124 -19.08 -1.11 -11.03
C ASP A 124 -18.39 0.12 -10.44
N VAL A 125 -19.10 1.22 -10.25
CA VAL A 125 -18.55 2.46 -9.67
C VAL A 125 -19.15 2.66 -8.29
N LEU A 126 -18.33 2.53 -7.26
CA LEU A 126 -18.69 2.79 -5.87
C LEU A 126 -18.23 4.19 -5.49
N ASN A 127 -19.15 5.15 -5.44
CA ASN A 127 -18.85 6.45 -4.89
C ASN A 127 -18.96 6.42 -3.36
N LEU A 128 -17.84 6.65 -2.69
CA LEU A 128 -17.76 6.64 -1.22
C LEU A 128 -18.64 7.71 -0.55
N ARG A 129 -18.98 8.79 -1.26
CA ARG A 129 -19.87 9.84 -0.77
C ARG A 129 -21.30 9.34 -0.60
N GLU A 130 -21.72 8.39 -1.45
CA GLU A 130 -23.07 7.81 -1.43
C GLU A 130 -23.28 6.85 -0.24
N ILE A 131 -22.20 6.33 0.37
CA ILE A 131 -22.31 5.42 1.51
C ILE A 131 -22.83 6.14 2.77
N GLY A 132 -22.61 7.46 2.87
CA GLY A 132 -23.02 8.24 4.06
C GLY A 132 -22.22 7.90 5.32
N MET A 133 -20.92 7.66 5.18
CA MET A 133 -20.03 7.38 6.32
C MET A 133 -20.11 8.47 7.39
N LYS A 134 -20.43 8.09 8.63
CA LYS A 134 -20.63 9.03 9.75
C LYS A 134 -19.34 9.59 10.33
N GLY A 135 -18.19 9.10 9.93
CA GLY A 135 -16.88 9.57 10.37
C GLY A 135 -15.78 8.54 10.24
N SER A 136 -14.56 8.95 10.57
CA SER A 136 -13.36 8.12 10.57
C SER A 136 -13.39 7.06 11.69
N CYS A 137 -12.45 6.13 11.68
CA CYS A 137 -12.32 5.10 12.70
C CYS A 137 -12.12 5.73 14.09
N LEU A 138 -12.89 5.25 15.08
CA LEU A 138 -12.79 5.73 16.47
C LEU A 138 -11.68 5.05 17.27
N GLY A 139 -10.95 4.08 16.71
CA GLY A 139 -9.97 3.31 17.46
C GLY A 139 -10.56 2.47 18.59
N CYS A 140 -11.84 2.13 18.55
CA CYS A 140 -12.54 1.41 19.62
C CYS A 140 -12.18 -0.09 19.73
N LEU A 141 -11.38 -0.61 18.82
CA LEU A 141 -10.82 -1.97 18.77
C LEU A 141 -11.85 -3.11 18.70
N ARG A 142 -13.15 -2.82 18.62
CA ARG A 142 -14.18 -3.84 18.58
C ARG A 142 -14.00 -4.84 17.43
N CYS A 143 -13.65 -4.34 16.26
CA CYS A 143 -13.49 -5.17 15.05
C CYS A 143 -12.35 -6.19 15.15
N ILE A 144 -11.29 -5.91 15.90
CA ILE A 144 -10.18 -6.86 16.08
C ILE A 144 -10.54 -7.99 17.06
N TYR A 145 -11.56 -7.77 17.91
CA TYR A 145 -12.05 -8.77 18.87
C TYR A 145 -13.16 -9.65 18.29
N ASP A 146 -14.26 -9.04 17.80
CA ASP A 146 -15.46 -9.76 17.33
C ASP A 146 -15.70 -9.67 15.80
N GLY A 147 -14.87 -8.94 15.06
CA GLY A 147 -14.98 -8.77 13.61
C GLY A 147 -16.01 -7.74 13.17
N THR A 148 -16.67 -7.01 14.10
CA THR A 148 -17.74 -6.06 13.78
C THR A 148 -17.32 -4.61 14.00
N CYS A 149 -17.80 -3.68 13.16
CA CYS A 149 -17.61 -2.25 13.36
C CYS A 149 -18.70 -1.69 14.29
N VAL A 150 -18.32 -0.70 15.13
CA VAL A 150 -19.27 0.05 15.96
C VAL A 150 -20.27 0.85 15.12
N TYR A 151 -19.82 1.36 13.98
CA TYR A 151 -20.68 2.07 13.05
C TYR A 151 -21.61 1.12 12.30
N LYS A 152 -22.87 1.57 12.09
CA LYS A 152 -23.91 0.91 11.31
C LYS A 152 -24.43 1.90 10.26
N ASP A 153 -23.56 2.25 9.32
CA ASP A 153 -23.76 3.31 8.34
C ASP A 153 -23.61 2.83 6.88
N GLY A 154 -23.73 1.52 6.66
CA GLY A 154 -23.64 0.92 5.33
C GLY A 154 -22.20 0.70 4.81
N PHE A 155 -21.17 1.24 5.47
CA PHE A 155 -19.79 1.06 5.01
C PHE A 155 -19.33 -0.40 5.02
N ALA A 156 -19.69 -1.15 6.07
CA ALA A 156 -19.29 -2.54 6.19
C ALA A 156 -19.90 -3.38 5.06
N GLU A 157 -21.17 -3.17 4.80
CA GLU A 157 -21.94 -3.86 3.75
C GLU A 157 -21.41 -3.52 2.35
N ALA A 158 -21.17 -2.24 2.06
CA ALA A 158 -20.61 -1.79 0.79
C ALA A 158 -19.19 -2.37 0.56
N PHE A 159 -18.36 -2.40 1.61
CA PHE A 159 -17.05 -3.00 1.55
C PHE A 159 -17.10 -4.50 1.24
N ASP A 160 -17.91 -5.25 1.99
CA ASP A 160 -18.00 -6.70 1.86
C ASP A 160 -18.61 -7.12 0.52
N GLN A 161 -19.62 -6.39 0.04
CA GLN A 161 -20.38 -6.75 -1.17
C GLN A 161 -19.75 -6.23 -2.47
N ARG A 162 -19.01 -5.11 -2.45
CA ARG A 162 -18.53 -4.45 -3.67
C ARG A 162 -17.01 -4.33 -3.76
N ILE A 163 -16.29 -4.27 -2.64
CA ILE A 163 -14.82 -4.16 -2.64
C ILE A 163 -14.17 -5.53 -2.44
N GLN A 164 -14.60 -6.26 -1.41
CA GLN A 164 -14.01 -7.55 -1.12
C GLN A 164 -14.33 -8.62 -2.18
N THR A 165 -15.48 -8.56 -2.80
CA THR A 165 -15.90 -9.51 -3.85
C THR A 165 -15.36 -9.19 -5.23
N ALA A 166 -14.98 -7.95 -5.51
CA ALA A 166 -14.44 -7.56 -6.81
C ALA A 166 -13.20 -8.40 -7.20
N ASP A 167 -13.06 -8.77 -8.46
CA ASP A 167 -11.86 -9.42 -8.99
C ASP A 167 -10.70 -8.44 -9.10
N VAL A 168 -10.98 -7.18 -9.48
CA VAL A 168 -10.02 -6.10 -9.61
C VAL A 168 -10.55 -4.82 -8.97
N LEU A 169 -9.66 -4.05 -8.34
CA LEU A 169 -9.99 -2.74 -7.78
C LEU A 169 -9.26 -1.62 -8.53
N VAL A 170 -9.96 -0.55 -8.85
CA VAL A 170 -9.38 0.69 -9.33
C VAL A 170 -9.80 1.81 -8.40
N PHE A 171 -8.84 2.47 -7.77
CA PHE A 171 -9.12 3.62 -6.92
C PHE A 171 -9.00 4.90 -7.75
N ALA A 172 -10.04 5.73 -7.74
CA ALA A 172 -10.11 6.96 -8.53
C ALA A 172 -10.36 8.16 -7.61
N GLY A 173 -9.43 9.12 -7.58
CA GLY A 173 -9.54 10.28 -6.67
C GLY A 173 -8.77 11.50 -7.11
N THR A 174 -9.15 12.66 -6.57
CA THR A 174 -8.45 13.93 -6.80
C THR A 174 -7.45 14.20 -5.70
N LEU A 175 -6.23 14.60 -6.08
CA LEU A 175 -5.16 14.96 -5.15
C LEU A 175 -5.38 16.39 -4.67
N ARG A 176 -5.66 16.55 -3.37
CA ARG A 176 -5.88 17.83 -2.70
C ARG A 176 -4.99 17.91 -1.46
N HIS A 177 -4.38 19.06 -1.21
CA HIS A 177 -3.56 19.25 -0.01
C HIS A 177 -2.53 18.13 0.23
N ARG A 178 -1.82 17.75 -0.82
CA ARG A 178 -0.78 16.68 -0.82
C ARG A 178 -1.28 15.27 -0.52
N TYR A 179 -2.60 15.04 -0.51
CA TYR A 179 -3.23 13.75 -0.26
C TYR A 179 -4.47 13.57 -1.14
N LEU A 180 -5.15 12.43 -1.03
CA LEU A 180 -6.52 12.24 -1.52
C LEU A 180 -7.52 13.01 -0.63
N GLY A 181 -8.74 13.18 -1.11
CA GLY A 181 -9.81 13.85 -0.38
C GLY A 181 -10.09 13.25 1.01
N SER A 182 -10.74 14.02 1.87
CA SER A 182 -11.08 13.61 3.25
C SER A 182 -11.97 12.36 3.30
N VAL A 183 -12.80 12.15 2.29
CA VAL A 183 -13.65 10.96 2.16
C VAL A 183 -12.80 9.71 1.94
N PHE A 184 -11.76 9.78 1.08
CA PHE A 184 -10.79 8.69 0.95
C PHE A 184 -9.99 8.46 2.23
N LYS A 185 -9.62 9.52 2.95
CA LYS A 185 -8.96 9.35 4.25
C LYS A 185 -9.88 8.62 5.23
N THR A 186 -11.15 9.00 5.29
CA THR A 186 -12.16 8.30 6.09
C THR A 186 -12.30 6.84 5.68
N TYR A 187 -12.36 6.55 4.39
CA TYR A 187 -12.38 5.18 3.87
C TYR A 187 -11.17 4.37 4.34
N PHE A 188 -9.96 4.91 4.24
CA PHE A 188 -8.76 4.22 4.68
C PHE A 188 -8.75 3.96 6.19
N ASP A 189 -9.20 4.92 6.99
CA ASP A 189 -9.33 4.75 8.45
C ASP A 189 -10.38 3.69 8.80
N ARG A 190 -11.52 3.72 8.10
CA ARG A 190 -12.61 2.76 8.30
C ARG A 190 -12.24 1.34 7.85
N ASN A 191 -11.27 1.20 6.95
CA ASN A 191 -10.71 -0.09 6.57
C ASN A 191 -10.07 -0.83 7.75
N PHE A 192 -9.75 -0.15 8.85
CA PHE A 192 -9.31 -0.78 10.10
C PHE A 192 -10.35 -1.75 10.69
N ARG A 193 -11.62 -1.70 10.22
CA ARG A 193 -12.62 -2.75 10.55
C ARG A 193 -12.16 -4.17 10.18
N ASN A 194 -11.28 -4.28 9.22
CA ASN A 194 -10.71 -5.56 8.83
C ASN A 194 -9.56 -5.98 9.75
N GLY A 195 -9.24 -5.16 10.74
CA GLY A 195 -8.11 -5.37 11.64
C GLY A 195 -6.80 -5.43 10.86
N HIS A 196 -5.98 -6.38 11.20
CA HIS A 196 -4.69 -6.61 10.55
C HIS A 196 -4.75 -7.76 9.52
N ARG A 197 -5.96 -8.17 9.13
CA ARG A 197 -6.19 -9.26 8.18
C ARG A 197 -5.92 -8.81 6.75
N PRO A 198 -5.05 -9.45 5.99
CA PRO A 198 -4.76 -9.09 4.59
C PRO A 198 -5.85 -9.60 3.63
N ILE A 199 -7.09 -9.15 3.79
CA ILE A 199 -8.27 -9.64 3.07
C ILE A 199 -8.29 -9.30 1.57
N LEU A 200 -7.46 -8.34 1.14
CA LEU A 200 -7.27 -7.98 -0.27
C LEU A 200 -5.96 -8.56 -0.84
N HIS A 201 -5.38 -9.56 -0.17
CA HIS A 201 -4.12 -10.16 -0.57
C HIS A 201 -4.18 -10.72 -1.99
N GLY A 202 -3.23 -10.29 -2.83
CA GLY A 202 -3.11 -10.72 -4.21
C GLY A 202 -4.11 -10.07 -5.18
N LYS A 203 -5.08 -9.30 -4.70
CA LYS A 203 -6.06 -8.63 -5.56
C LYS A 203 -5.39 -7.55 -6.41
N PRO A 204 -5.55 -7.56 -7.75
CA PRO A 204 -5.01 -6.51 -8.61
C PRO A 204 -5.59 -5.14 -8.26
N MET A 205 -4.72 -4.12 -8.13
CA MET A 205 -5.12 -2.75 -7.76
C MET A 205 -4.44 -1.72 -8.65
N GLY A 206 -5.24 -0.83 -9.24
CA GLY A 206 -4.81 0.32 -10.04
C GLY A 206 -5.31 1.65 -9.48
N TRP A 207 -4.79 2.77 -10.04
CA TRP A 207 -5.11 4.11 -9.58
C TRP A 207 -5.37 5.04 -10.77
N LEU A 208 -6.47 5.78 -10.70
CA LEU A 208 -6.78 6.93 -11.57
C LEU A 208 -6.78 8.19 -10.70
N LEU A 209 -5.90 9.13 -10.98
CA LEU A 209 -5.72 10.28 -10.10
C LEU A 209 -5.73 11.58 -10.91
N SER A 210 -6.60 12.52 -10.55
CA SER A 210 -6.47 13.89 -11.00
C SER A 210 -5.59 14.67 -10.05
N GLY A 211 -4.51 15.27 -10.57
CA GLY A 211 -3.60 16.10 -9.77
C GLY A 211 -2.11 15.78 -9.91
N PRO A 212 -1.25 16.57 -9.26
CA PRO A 212 0.19 16.63 -9.49
C PRO A 212 0.98 15.56 -8.72
N LEU A 213 0.74 14.28 -8.99
CA LEU A 213 1.39 13.19 -8.24
C LEU A 213 2.93 13.21 -8.31
N ARG A 214 3.53 13.72 -9.40
CA ARG A 214 4.99 13.83 -9.53
C ARG A 214 5.59 14.80 -8.52
N GLN A 215 4.82 15.81 -8.09
CA GLN A 215 5.23 16.76 -7.06
C GLN A 215 4.97 16.22 -5.63
N LEU A 216 4.34 15.05 -5.51
CA LEU A 216 3.91 14.44 -4.25
C LEU A 216 4.56 13.06 -4.04
N PRO A 217 5.90 12.99 -3.87
CA PRO A 217 6.62 11.70 -3.75
C PRO A 217 6.15 10.89 -2.54
N ASN A 218 5.78 11.54 -1.44
CA ASN A 218 5.23 10.88 -0.26
C ASN A 218 3.88 10.21 -0.55
N MET A 219 2.98 10.90 -1.28
CA MET A 219 1.70 10.31 -1.68
C MET A 219 1.90 9.11 -2.60
N ARG A 220 2.76 9.23 -3.61
CA ARG A 220 3.12 8.10 -4.48
C ARG A 220 3.60 6.90 -3.65
N ARG A 221 4.45 7.13 -2.66
CA ARG A 221 4.96 6.07 -1.79
C ARG A 221 3.86 5.40 -0.97
N ILE A 222 2.89 6.17 -0.47
CA ILE A 222 1.73 5.64 0.26
C ILE A 222 0.89 4.71 -0.65
N LEU A 223 0.61 5.12 -1.89
CA LEU A 223 -0.16 4.31 -2.84
C LEU A 223 0.57 3.01 -3.19
N GLU A 224 1.87 3.10 -3.48
CA GLU A 224 2.70 1.93 -3.78
C GLU A 224 2.77 0.97 -2.59
N ALA A 225 2.92 1.49 -1.37
CA ALA A 225 2.96 0.71 -0.14
C ALA A 225 1.67 -0.09 0.10
N LYS A 226 0.51 0.51 -0.18
CA LYS A 226 -0.79 -0.20 -0.08
C LYS A 226 -0.81 -1.43 -0.98
N ASN A 227 -0.33 -1.31 -2.22
CA ASN A 227 -0.25 -2.42 -3.14
C ASN A 227 0.79 -3.46 -2.69
N GLU A 228 1.94 -3.04 -2.18
CA GLU A 228 3.01 -3.93 -1.74
C GLU A 228 2.62 -4.78 -0.54
N VAL A 229 1.98 -4.19 0.46
CA VAL A 229 1.51 -4.90 1.67
C VAL A 229 0.49 -5.98 1.31
N GLN A 230 -0.39 -5.70 0.36
CA GLN A 230 -1.39 -6.67 -0.13
C GLN A 230 -0.81 -7.64 -1.18
N ARG A 231 0.46 -7.51 -1.58
CA ARG A 231 1.07 -8.27 -2.69
C ARG A 231 0.27 -8.20 -3.98
N SER A 232 -0.37 -7.08 -4.18
CA SER A 232 -1.18 -6.78 -5.35
C SER A 232 -0.31 -6.75 -6.61
N PRO A 233 -0.72 -7.37 -7.71
CA PRO A 233 -0.17 -7.09 -9.03
C PRO A 233 -0.23 -5.60 -9.32
N ARG A 234 0.85 -5.05 -9.85
CA ARG A 234 0.90 -3.62 -10.19
C ARG A 234 0.17 -3.39 -11.52
N LEU A 235 -0.98 -2.73 -11.46
CA LEU A 235 -1.71 -2.28 -12.64
C LEU A 235 -1.20 -0.94 -13.17
N GLY A 236 -0.69 -0.08 -12.29
CA GLY A 236 -0.23 1.25 -12.63
C GLY A 236 -0.96 2.36 -11.90
N ILE A 237 -0.44 3.57 -12.08
CA ILE A 237 -1.04 4.82 -11.60
C ILE A 237 -1.12 5.73 -12.81
N VAL A 238 -2.32 6.11 -13.21
CA VAL A 238 -2.58 7.06 -14.30
C VAL A 238 -2.96 8.39 -13.70
N THR A 239 -2.37 9.46 -14.22
CA THR A 239 -2.67 10.84 -13.80
C THR A 239 -2.94 11.72 -15.02
N ASP A 240 -3.63 12.85 -14.80
CA ASP A 240 -3.85 13.89 -15.81
C ASP A 240 -2.68 14.90 -15.91
N GLU A 241 -1.54 14.63 -15.25
CA GLU A 241 -0.34 15.50 -15.30
C GLU A 241 0.28 15.62 -16.70
N GLN A 242 -0.01 14.71 -17.60
CA GLN A 242 0.51 14.74 -18.98
C GLN A 242 0.03 15.98 -19.75
N ARG A 243 -1.10 16.60 -19.37
CA ARG A 243 -1.72 17.76 -19.98
C ARG A 243 -2.12 17.58 -21.46
N ASP A 244 -1.72 16.51 -22.10
CA ASP A 244 -2.15 16.11 -23.43
C ASP A 244 -3.26 15.07 -23.34
N GLU A 245 -4.41 15.39 -23.88
CA GLU A 245 -5.61 14.54 -23.81
C GLU A 245 -5.38 13.15 -24.43
N ALA A 246 -4.67 13.10 -25.57
CA ALA A 246 -4.38 11.83 -26.23
C ALA A 246 -3.45 10.96 -25.38
N ALA A 247 -2.44 11.56 -24.73
CA ALA A 247 -1.53 10.84 -23.83
C ALA A 247 -2.23 10.34 -22.56
N ILE A 248 -3.11 11.16 -21.96
CA ILE A 248 -3.93 10.74 -20.80
C ILE A 248 -4.81 9.55 -21.21
N THR A 249 -5.51 9.66 -22.33
CA THR A 249 -6.37 8.60 -22.86
C THR A 249 -5.58 7.31 -23.14
N ALA A 250 -4.40 7.39 -23.76
CA ALA A 250 -3.55 6.23 -24.02
C ALA A 250 -3.13 5.50 -22.73
N HIS A 251 -2.81 6.24 -21.65
CA HIS A 251 -2.51 5.62 -20.36
C HIS A 251 -3.74 4.98 -19.71
N ILE A 252 -4.93 5.56 -19.89
CA ILE A 252 -6.18 4.95 -19.40
C ILE A 252 -6.49 3.67 -20.17
N VAL A 253 -6.30 3.66 -21.48
CA VAL A 253 -6.46 2.47 -22.34
C VAL A 253 -5.52 1.34 -21.87
N GLU A 254 -4.23 1.67 -21.62
CA GLU A 254 -3.27 0.69 -21.12
C GLU A 254 -3.66 0.17 -19.73
N LEU A 255 -4.15 1.05 -18.84
CA LEU A 255 -4.66 0.61 -17.54
C LEU A 255 -5.87 -0.33 -17.71
N ALA A 256 -6.82 -0.02 -18.58
CA ALA A 256 -7.98 -0.87 -18.84
C ALA A 256 -7.53 -2.24 -19.38
N SER A 257 -6.62 -2.26 -20.36
CA SER A 257 -6.05 -3.49 -20.90
C SER A 257 -5.31 -4.32 -19.84
N ALA A 258 -4.55 -3.68 -18.94
CA ALA A 258 -3.88 -4.38 -17.85
C ALA A 258 -4.88 -4.94 -16.83
N VAL A 259 -5.94 -4.20 -16.54
CA VAL A 259 -7.04 -4.66 -15.68
C VAL A 259 -7.72 -5.88 -16.27
N ASP A 260 -8.09 -5.85 -17.55
CA ASP A 260 -8.74 -6.96 -18.25
C ASP A 260 -7.85 -8.22 -18.23
N ARG A 261 -6.56 -8.07 -18.55
CA ARG A 261 -5.59 -9.17 -18.54
C ARG A 261 -5.43 -9.80 -17.15
N TRP A 262 -5.26 -9.00 -16.10
CA TRP A 262 -5.05 -9.53 -14.75
C TRP A 262 -6.34 -9.92 -14.03
N ALA A 263 -7.51 -9.57 -14.56
CA ALA A 263 -8.78 -10.13 -14.14
C ALA A 263 -8.91 -11.60 -14.56
N GLU A 264 -8.41 -11.95 -15.74
CA GLU A 264 -8.46 -13.32 -16.28
C GLU A 264 -7.28 -14.18 -15.81
N GLU A 265 -6.09 -13.61 -15.71
CA GLU A 265 -4.86 -14.32 -15.32
C GLU A 265 -4.24 -13.72 -14.06
N PRO A 266 -4.90 -13.86 -12.90
CA PRO A 266 -4.41 -13.26 -11.67
C PRO A 266 -3.09 -13.91 -11.22
N TRP A 267 -2.17 -13.08 -10.71
CA TRP A 267 -0.93 -13.53 -10.11
C TRP A 267 -0.64 -12.77 -8.82
N ILE A 268 0.15 -13.38 -7.93
CA ILE A 268 0.52 -12.74 -6.66
C ILE A 268 1.92 -12.16 -6.80
N ARG A 269 2.03 -10.86 -6.62
CA ARG A 269 3.32 -10.16 -6.67
C ARG A 269 4.28 -10.75 -5.62
N PRO A 270 5.56 -11.02 -5.97
CA PRO A 270 6.58 -11.36 -4.99
C PRO A 270 6.66 -10.31 -3.88
N ALA A 271 6.87 -10.77 -2.66
CA ALA A 271 6.94 -9.85 -1.52
C ALA A 271 8.16 -8.92 -1.63
N SER A 272 7.92 -7.62 -1.52
CA SER A 272 8.97 -6.60 -1.37
C SER A 272 9.48 -6.57 0.07
N PHE A 273 10.58 -5.83 0.32
CA PHE A 273 11.06 -5.60 1.69
C PHE A 273 9.98 -5.01 2.59
N LEU A 274 9.27 -4.00 2.11
CA LEU A 274 8.17 -3.36 2.84
C LEU A 274 7.00 -4.33 3.11
N GLY A 275 6.62 -5.12 2.11
CA GLY A 275 5.56 -6.12 2.25
C GLY A 275 5.94 -7.24 3.22
N VAL A 276 7.21 -7.69 3.22
CA VAL A 276 7.71 -8.67 4.19
C VAL A 276 7.73 -8.08 5.59
N GLY A 277 8.26 -6.84 5.74
CA GLY A 277 8.37 -6.17 7.04
C GLY A 277 7.01 -5.97 7.68
N GLY A 278 6.06 -5.37 6.97
CA GLY A 278 4.71 -5.14 7.47
C GLY A 278 3.98 -6.43 7.86
N ARG A 279 4.09 -7.48 7.04
CA ARG A 279 3.47 -8.78 7.37
C ARG A 279 4.06 -9.43 8.61
N LYS A 280 5.38 -9.36 8.80
CA LYS A 280 6.04 -9.92 9.99
C LYS A 280 5.69 -9.14 11.25
N ILE A 281 5.67 -7.81 11.18
CA ILE A 281 5.24 -6.96 12.30
C ILE A 281 3.82 -7.34 12.73
N PHE A 282 2.88 -7.38 11.78
CA PHE A 282 1.50 -7.77 12.10
C PHE A 282 1.38 -9.22 12.57
N ARG A 283 2.13 -10.16 11.99
CA ARG A 283 2.15 -11.55 12.46
C ARG A 283 2.56 -11.64 13.93
N ASP A 284 3.65 -10.99 14.29
CA ASP A 284 4.21 -11.04 15.64
C ASP A 284 3.27 -10.32 16.63
N LEU A 285 2.70 -9.17 16.24
CA LEU A 285 1.74 -8.43 17.04
C LEU A 285 0.45 -9.26 17.27
N MET A 286 -0.12 -9.84 16.21
CA MET A 286 -1.33 -10.68 16.35
C MET A 286 -1.11 -11.91 17.21
N TYR A 287 0.09 -12.47 17.19
CA TYR A 287 0.44 -13.60 18.06
C TYR A 287 0.65 -13.16 19.53
N ALA A 288 1.36 -12.08 19.76
CA ALA A 288 1.60 -11.53 21.09
C ALA A 288 0.31 -11.14 21.79
N MET A 289 -0.59 -10.43 21.06
CA MET A 289 -1.85 -9.90 21.59
C MET A 289 -3.06 -10.81 21.34
N ARG A 290 -2.87 -12.09 21.05
CA ARG A 290 -3.91 -13.04 20.59
C ARG A 290 -5.17 -13.12 21.47
N GLY A 291 -5.07 -12.79 22.74
CA GLY A 291 -6.22 -12.72 23.66
C GLY A 291 -7.10 -11.49 23.40
N LEU A 292 -6.48 -10.36 23.05
CA LEU A 292 -7.16 -9.09 22.77
C LEU A 292 -7.67 -9.05 21.33
N VAL A 293 -6.83 -9.44 20.36
CA VAL A 293 -7.11 -9.39 18.92
C VAL A 293 -7.71 -10.72 18.41
N ARG A 294 -8.72 -11.22 19.07
CA ARG A 294 -9.25 -12.58 18.88
C ARG A 294 -9.67 -12.86 17.43
N ALA A 295 -10.40 -11.95 16.77
CA ALA A 295 -10.86 -12.14 15.40
C ALA A 295 -9.69 -12.23 14.41
N ASP A 296 -8.69 -11.37 14.57
CA ASP A 296 -7.48 -11.36 13.73
C ASP A 296 -6.64 -12.62 14.00
N HIS A 297 -6.47 -13.01 15.27
CA HIS A 297 -5.75 -14.24 15.61
C HIS A 297 -6.38 -15.49 15.00
N LEU A 298 -7.72 -15.62 15.04
CA LEU A 298 -8.42 -16.75 14.44
C LEU A 298 -8.25 -16.77 12.91
N TYR A 299 -8.27 -15.60 12.27
CA TYR A 299 -8.00 -15.47 10.85
C TYR A 299 -6.56 -15.93 10.52
N TYR A 300 -5.55 -15.43 11.24
CA TYR A 300 -4.15 -15.81 11.02
C TYR A 300 -3.90 -17.30 11.20
N ARG A 301 -4.58 -17.95 12.16
CA ARG A 301 -4.50 -19.40 12.34
C ARG A 301 -5.14 -20.15 11.16
N ARG A 302 -6.32 -19.73 10.74
CA ARG A 302 -7.06 -20.40 9.64
C ARG A 302 -6.30 -20.30 8.33
N GLU A 303 -5.72 -19.13 8.03
CA GLU A 303 -4.99 -18.88 6.78
C GLU A 303 -3.50 -19.31 6.85
N GLY A 304 -3.05 -19.91 7.93
CA GLY A 304 -1.65 -20.37 8.06
C GLY A 304 -0.61 -19.25 8.03
N LEU A 305 -0.97 -18.05 8.51
CA LEU A 305 -0.10 -16.86 8.42
C LEU A 305 0.96 -16.78 9.53
N TYR A 306 0.96 -17.71 10.48
CA TYR A 306 1.99 -17.81 11.53
C TYR A 306 3.19 -18.61 11.04
N ASP A 307 3.96 -18.04 10.13
CA ASP A 307 5.16 -18.61 9.51
C ASP A 307 6.43 -18.34 10.34
N PHE A 308 6.42 -18.70 11.62
CA PHE A 308 7.58 -18.48 12.51
C PHE A 308 8.75 -19.39 12.12
N PRO A 309 10.00 -18.85 12.03
CA PRO A 309 11.17 -19.64 11.65
C PRO A 309 11.40 -20.87 12.56
N GLN A 310 11.00 -20.78 13.82
CA GLN A 310 11.16 -21.86 14.81
C GLN A 310 10.26 -23.06 14.51
N GLN A 311 9.22 -22.91 13.73
CA GLN A 311 8.29 -23.97 13.35
C GLN A 311 8.73 -24.72 12.08
N ASP A 312 9.73 -24.24 11.38
CA ASP A 312 10.31 -24.90 10.21
C ASP A 312 11.39 -25.90 10.63
N HIS A 313 10.96 -27.07 11.06
CA HIS A 313 11.84 -28.13 11.53
C HIS A 313 12.81 -28.64 10.46
N LYS A 314 12.40 -28.65 9.18
CA LYS A 314 13.28 -29.06 8.06
C LYS A 314 14.41 -28.06 7.88
N ARG A 315 14.11 -26.78 7.90
CA ARG A 315 15.11 -25.72 7.82
C ARG A 315 16.02 -25.69 9.04
N THR A 316 15.46 -25.95 10.21
CA THR A 316 16.22 -26.06 11.47
C THR A 316 17.23 -27.19 11.39
N LEU A 317 16.80 -28.41 10.99
CA LEU A 317 17.68 -29.56 10.80
C LEU A 317 18.78 -29.30 9.77
N PHE A 318 18.41 -28.71 8.63
CA PHE A 318 19.37 -28.32 7.60
C PHE A 318 20.42 -27.32 8.15
N ASN A 319 19.99 -26.31 8.91
CA ASN A 319 20.92 -25.35 9.52
C ASN A 319 21.84 -25.98 10.56
N TRP A 320 21.37 -26.96 11.32
CA TRP A 320 22.24 -27.72 12.25
C TRP A 320 23.32 -28.50 11.50
N ALA A 321 22.96 -29.17 10.39
CA ALA A 321 23.93 -29.85 9.55
C ALA A 321 24.94 -28.86 8.94
N MET A 322 24.47 -27.72 8.45
CA MET A 322 25.33 -26.66 7.93
C MET A 322 26.26 -26.10 9.01
N ALA A 323 25.77 -25.88 10.22
CA ALA A 323 26.59 -25.41 11.35
C ALA A 323 27.70 -26.40 11.69
N ALA A 324 27.38 -27.71 11.70
CA ALA A 324 28.39 -28.75 11.90
C ALA A 324 29.45 -28.75 10.78
N MET A 325 29.06 -28.63 9.51
CA MET A 325 30.00 -28.49 8.40
C MET A 325 30.87 -27.23 8.50
N MET A 326 30.30 -26.11 8.89
CA MET A 326 31.01 -24.83 9.05
C MET A 326 31.97 -24.81 10.23
N SER A 327 31.83 -25.71 11.20
CA SER A 327 32.75 -25.81 12.35
C SER A 327 34.11 -26.37 11.94
N LEU A 328 34.22 -27.15 10.85
CA LEU A 328 35.45 -27.73 10.36
C LEU A 328 36.14 -26.76 9.35
N PRO A 329 37.43 -26.41 9.52
CA PRO A 329 38.08 -25.39 8.71
C PRO A 329 38.11 -25.69 7.20
N TRP A 330 38.29 -26.96 6.81
CA TRP A 330 38.38 -27.35 5.41
C TRP A 330 37.02 -27.36 4.71
N THR A 331 35.93 -27.82 5.35
CA THR A 331 34.58 -27.78 4.79
C THR A 331 34.08 -26.35 4.71
N ARG A 332 34.38 -25.53 5.72
CA ARG A 332 34.04 -24.11 5.73
C ARG A 332 34.67 -23.39 4.53
N ARG A 333 35.96 -23.60 4.27
CA ARG A 333 36.66 -22.97 3.15
C ARG A 333 36.04 -23.37 1.82
N TRP A 334 35.85 -24.67 1.60
CA TRP A 334 35.20 -25.19 0.39
C TRP A 334 33.80 -24.64 0.22
N LEU A 335 32.97 -24.63 1.26
CA LEU A 335 31.61 -24.12 1.20
C LEU A 335 31.56 -22.63 0.84
N MET A 336 32.47 -21.82 1.39
CA MET A 336 32.53 -20.40 1.06
C MET A 336 32.94 -20.13 -0.40
N GLU A 337 33.86 -20.92 -0.93
CA GLU A 337 34.28 -20.83 -2.32
C GLU A 337 33.15 -21.22 -3.30
N GLU A 338 32.35 -22.22 -2.97
CA GLU A 338 31.26 -22.70 -3.79
C GLU A 338 29.90 -22.02 -3.52
N MET A 339 29.77 -21.19 -2.48
CA MET A 339 28.49 -20.62 -2.04
C MET A 339 27.74 -19.87 -3.14
N SER A 340 28.43 -19.10 -3.97
CA SER A 340 27.82 -18.37 -5.07
C SER A 340 27.22 -19.28 -6.14
N LYS A 341 27.89 -20.37 -6.44
CA LYS A 341 27.42 -21.39 -7.40
C LYS A 341 26.22 -22.15 -6.85
N LEU A 342 26.27 -22.54 -5.58
CA LEU A 342 25.19 -23.26 -4.91
C LEU A 342 23.90 -22.42 -4.85
N LYS A 343 24.00 -21.12 -4.62
CA LYS A 343 22.83 -20.21 -4.59
C LYS A 343 22.07 -20.16 -5.92
N VAL A 344 22.78 -20.23 -7.05
CA VAL A 344 22.16 -20.12 -8.38
C VAL A 344 21.86 -21.48 -9.04
N MET A 345 22.36 -22.57 -8.48
CA MET A 345 22.20 -23.91 -9.06
C MET A 345 20.72 -24.33 -9.19
N GLY A 346 19.90 -24.00 -8.20
CA GLY A 346 18.47 -24.27 -8.25
C GLY A 346 17.76 -23.50 -9.36
N LEU A 347 18.14 -22.26 -9.59
CA LEU A 347 17.58 -21.42 -10.66
C LEU A 347 18.03 -21.91 -12.04
N ARG A 348 19.30 -22.29 -12.19
CA ARG A 348 19.80 -22.89 -13.45
C ARG A 348 19.00 -24.13 -13.83
N LYS A 349 18.76 -25.06 -12.90
CA LYS A 349 17.91 -26.23 -13.16
C LYS A 349 16.54 -25.88 -13.72
N ILE A 350 15.90 -24.83 -13.18
CA ILE A 350 14.56 -24.40 -13.65
C ILE A 350 14.65 -23.81 -15.06
N VAL A 351 15.68 -23.02 -15.35
CA VAL A 351 15.91 -22.44 -16.67
C VAL A 351 16.18 -23.52 -17.69
N ASP A 352 17.06 -24.49 -17.37
CA ASP A 352 17.41 -25.62 -18.25
C ASP A 352 16.20 -26.51 -18.53
N GLN A 353 15.30 -26.71 -17.58
CA GLN A 353 14.07 -27.49 -17.75
C GLN A 353 13.01 -26.78 -18.61
N LYS A 354 12.94 -25.46 -18.59
CA LYS A 354 11.94 -24.70 -19.36
C LYS A 354 12.35 -24.49 -20.83
N GLY A 355 13.62 -24.69 -21.17
CA GLY A 355 14.14 -24.43 -22.52
C GLY A 355 14.12 -22.94 -22.91
N PRO A 356 14.64 -22.57 -24.06
CA PRO A 356 14.48 -21.24 -24.62
C PRO A 356 12.99 -20.96 -24.86
N ALA A 357 12.52 -19.78 -24.53
CA ALA A 357 11.13 -19.36 -24.79
C ALA A 357 10.84 -19.55 -26.29
N ALA A 358 9.75 -20.23 -26.60
CA ALA A 358 9.35 -20.44 -27.99
C ALA A 358 9.07 -19.06 -28.62
N GLY A 359 10.01 -18.57 -29.44
CA GLY A 359 9.85 -17.30 -30.14
C GLY A 359 11.09 -16.47 -30.42
N GLU A 360 12.26 -16.81 -29.87
CA GLU A 360 13.50 -16.12 -30.33
C GLU A 360 14.05 -16.80 -31.58
N PRO A 361 14.22 -16.09 -32.72
CA PRO A 361 14.91 -16.64 -33.87
C PRO A 361 16.37 -16.91 -33.51
N ALA A 362 16.84 -18.12 -33.80
CA ALA A 362 18.25 -18.48 -33.70
C ALA A 362 19.07 -17.46 -34.52
N SER A 363 19.93 -16.72 -33.85
CA SER A 363 20.94 -15.85 -34.48
C SER A 363 22.09 -16.62 -35.08
#